data_709dddeec48155eff29cb0403f2d28db
#
_entry.id   709dddeec48155eff29cb0403f2d28db
#
_cell.length_a   1.000
_cell.length_b   1.000
_cell.length_c   1.000
_cell.angle_alpha   90.00
_cell.angle_beta   90.00
_cell.angle_gamma   90.00
#
_symmetry.space_group_name_H-M   'P 1'
#
loop_
_entity.id
_entity.type
_entity.pdbx_description
1 polymer ?
#
loop_
_entity_poly.entity_id
_entity_poly.type
_entity_poly.pdbx_seq_one_letter_code
_entity_poly.pdbx_strand_id
1 'polypeptide(L)'
;LSHYLLKYNVLQKGASICSLSYIAAAKVTFHPYRNISIAKAALERITIELADELGRSHDIRVNVIRFSPYMGSKAGNATLKIEDVATSNKMSPLGNALPVDLAYEICHLFRPESRITGEIRHVDGGYNIMG
;
A
#
# COMPACT_ATOMS: atom_id res chain seq x y z
N LEU A 1 9.61 13.10 6.92
CA LEU A 1 10.54 12.43 5.99
C LEU A 1 10.55 13.13 4.63
N SER A 2 9.40 13.27 3.93
CA SER A 2 9.30 13.89 2.59
C SER A 2 9.92 15.30 2.53
N HIS A 3 9.64 16.16 3.52
CA HIS A 3 10.24 17.49 3.63
C HIS A 3 11.79 17.46 3.63
N TYR A 4 12.39 16.54 4.41
CA TYR A 4 13.86 16.40 4.44
C TYR A 4 14.42 15.86 3.11
N LEU A 5 13.73 14.91 2.49
CA LEU A 5 14.15 14.36 1.20
C LEU A 5 14.12 15.42 0.08
N LEU A 6 13.14 16.33 0.11
CA LEU A 6 13.09 17.50 -0.78
C LEU A 6 14.22 18.49 -0.47
N LYS A 7 14.39 18.85 0.82
CA LYS A 7 15.43 19.80 1.26
C LYS A 7 16.84 19.39 0.82
N TYR A 8 17.13 18.09 0.81
CA TYR A 8 18.43 17.56 0.41
C TYR A 8 18.47 17.05 -1.04
N ASN A 9 17.50 17.42 -1.87
CA ASN A 9 17.40 17.04 -3.30
C ASN A 9 17.41 15.51 -3.54
N VAL A 10 16.96 14.72 -2.58
CA VAL A 10 16.81 13.26 -2.74
C VAL A 10 15.54 12.95 -3.53
N LEU A 11 14.44 13.66 -3.25
CA LEU A 11 13.23 13.63 -4.07
C LEU A 11 13.31 14.74 -5.11
N GLN A 12 13.29 14.35 -6.37
CA GLN A 12 13.33 15.27 -7.50
C GLN A 12 11.96 15.38 -8.16
N LYS A 13 11.79 16.41 -9.00
CA LYS A 13 10.62 16.56 -9.86
C LYS A 13 10.35 15.28 -10.66
N GLY A 14 9.10 14.85 -10.71
CA GLY A 14 8.69 13.63 -11.41
C GLY A 14 8.90 12.34 -10.61
N ALA A 15 9.44 12.40 -9.38
CA ALA A 15 9.58 11.22 -8.51
C ALA A 15 8.23 10.56 -8.23
N SER A 16 8.29 9.31 -7.78
CA SER A 16 7.11 8.55 -7.35
C SER A 16 7.34 7.95 -5.97
N ILE A 17 6.34 8.04 -5.11
CA ILE A 17 6.31 7.44 -3.78
C ILE A 17 5.17 6.44 -3.72
N CYS A 18 5.41 5.26 -3.17
CA CYS A 18 4.39 4.26 -2.93
C CYS A 18 4.43 3.80 -1.47
N SER A 19 3.27 3.89 -0.80
CA SER A 19 3.08 3.37 0.56
C SER A 19 2.41 2.00 0.51
N LEU A 20 2.81 1.09 1.39
CA LEU A 20 2.19 -0.23 1.50
C LEU A 20 1.20 -0.27 2.64
N SER A 21 -0.05 -0.60 2.32
CA SER A 21 -1.17 -0.72 3.24
C SER A 21 -1.80 -2.13 3.19
N TYR A 22 -2.92 -2.27 3.86
CA TYR A 22 -3.72 -3.48 3.91
C TYR A 22 -5.20 -3.11 4.01
N ILE A 23 -6.08 -3.98 3.54
CA ILE A 23 -7.53 -3.74 3.50
C ILE A 23 -8.14 -3.43 4.88
N ALA A 24 -7.49 -3.86 5.97
CA ALA A 24 -7.92 -3.53 7.33
C ALA A 24 -7.93 -2.02 7.64
N ALA A 25 -7.30 -1.18 6.81
CA ALA A 25 -7.45 0.28 6.88
C ALA A 25 -8.88 0.77 6.63
N ALA A 26 -9.69 -0.01 5.88
CA ALA A 26 -11.03 0.38 5.45
C ALA A 26 -12.13 -0.57 5.91
N LYS A 27 -11.81 -1.84 6.18
CA LYS A 27 -12.79 -2.87 6.57
C LYS A 27 -12.30 -3.65 7.79
N VAL A 28 -13.23 -4.16 8.58
CA VAL A 28 -12.90 -5.19 9.58
C VAL A 28 -12.56 -6.48 8.85
N THR A 29 -11.43 -7.06 9.18
CA THR A 29 -10.99 -8.35 8.65
C THR A 29 -11.24 -9.46 9.68
N PHE A 30 -11.29 -10.72 9.24
CA PHE A 30 -11.47 -11.87 10.16
C PHE A 30 -10.36 -11.94 11.21
N HIS A 31 -9.17 -11.45 10.88
CA HIS A 31 -8.06 -11.31 11.82
C HIS A 31 -8.07 -9.90 12.43
N PRO A 32 -8.16 -9.75 13.77
CA PRO A 32 -8.31 -8.43 14.39
C PRO A 32 -7.00 -7.64 14.43
N TYR A 33 -6.78 -6.80 13.43
CA TYR A 33 -5.59 -5.93 13.31
C TYR A 33 -5.69 -4.59 14.04
N ARG A 34 -6.54 -4.44 15.00
CA ARG A 34 -6.89 -3.22 15.75
C ARG A 34 -5.94 -2.02 15.57
N ASN A 35 -4.79 -2.02 16.24
CA ASN A 35 -3.83 -0.90 16.17
C ASN A 35 -3.21 -0.73 14.77
N ILE A 36 -2.97 -1.84 14.06
CA ILE A 36 -2.43 -1.80 12.70
C ILE A 36 -3.45 -1.22 11.74
N SER A 37 -4.74 -1.53 11.90
CA SER A 37 -5.82 -0.95 11.08
C SER A 37 -5.85 0.57 11.20
N ILE A 38 -5.76 1.11 12.42
CA ILE A 38 -5.70 2.55 12.67
C ILE A 38 -4.46 3.17 12.03
N ALA A 39 -3.29 2.55 12.23
CA ALA A 39 -2.03 3.04 11.64
C ALA A 39 -2.08 3.03 10.11
N LYS A 40 -2.68 1.99 9.50
CA LYS A 40 -2.83 1.90 8.03
C LYS A 40 -3.85 2.91 7.50
N ALA A 41 -4.95 3.16 8.20
CA ALA A 41 -5.90 4.21 7.84
C ALA A 41 -5.25 5.60 7.88
N ALA A 42 -4.46 5.88 8.92
CA ALA A 42 -3.69 7.12 9.01
C ALA A 42 -2.64 7.23 7.88
N LEU A 43 -1.92 6.15 7.57
CA LEU A 43 -0.96 6.10 6.46
C LEU A 43 -1.63 6.43 5.13
N GLU A 44 -2.79 5.83 4.84
CA GLU A 44 -3.53 6.08 3.61
C GLU A 44 -3.98 7.54 3.52
N ARG A 45 -4.52 8.09 4.61
CA ARG A 45 -4.94 9.49 4.62
C ARG A 45 -3.77 10.44 4.40
N ILE A 46 -2.66 10.26 5.12
CA ILE A 46 -1.43 11.04 4.94
C ILE A 46 -0.92 10.94 3.49
N THR A 47 -0.96 9.76 2.89
CA THR A 47 -0.51 9.55 1.51
C THR A 47 -1.34 10.35 0.51
N ILE A 48 -2.66 10.45 0.71
CA ILE A 48 -3.55 11.25 -0.14
C ILE A 48 -3.26 12.75 0.02
N GLU A 49 -3.06 13.25 1.24
CA GLU A 49 -2.66 14.64 1.48
C GLU A 49 -1.31 14.98 0.81
N LEU A 50 -0.33 14.08 0.96
CA LEU A 50 0.97 14.23 0.31
C LEU A 50 0.86 14.21 -1.23
N ALA A 51 -0.07 13.46 -1.79
CA ALA A 51 -0.29 13.43 -3.24
C ALA A 51 -0.73 14.80 -3.77
N ASP A 52 -1.59 15.52 -3.05
CA ASP A 52 -1.99 16.89 -3.41
C ASP A 52 -0.81 17.87 -3.22
N GLU A 53 -0.21 17.89 -2.04
CA GLU A 53 0.88 18.82 -1.70
C GLU A 53 2.09 18.67 -2.62
N LEU A 54 2.61 17.46 -2.77
CA LEU A 54 3.81 17.19 -3.55
C LEU A 54 3.55 17.18 -5.06
N GLY A 55 2.32 16.82 -5.45
CA GLY A 55 1.90 16.91 -6.86
C GLY A 55 1.90 18.35 -7.35
N ARG A 56 1.31 19.28 -6.61
CA ARG A 56 1.26 20.69 -6.96
C ARG A 56 2.63 21.38 -6.91
N SER A 57 3.40 21.10 -5.88
CA SER A 57 4.66 21.82 -5.62
C SER A 57 5.85 21.26 -6.40
N HIS A 58 5.89 19.96 -6.65
CA HIS A 58 7.09 19.28 -7.18
C HIS A 58 6.82 18.28 -8.30
N ASP A 59 5.58 18.16 -8.78
CA ASP A 59 5.17 17.14 -9.77
C ASP A 59 5.52 15.70 -9.33
N ILE A 60 5.43 15.43 -8.01
CA ILE A 60 5.71 14.13 -7.41
C ILE A 60 4.39 13.37 -7.23
N ARG A 61 4.36 12.10 -7.63
CA ARG A 61 3.21 11.22 -7.49
C ARG A 61 3.32 10.41 -6.21
N VAL A 62 2.22 10.29 -5.49
CA VAL A 62 2.17 9.54 -4.21
C VAL A 62 0.96 8.64 -4.22
N ASN A 63 1.16 7.33 -4.08
CA ASN A 63 0.11 6.33 -4.15
C ASN A 63 0.21 5.32 -3.00
N VAL A 64 -0.86 4.56 -2.82
CA VAL A 64 -0.95 3.45 -1.84
C VAL A 64 -1.24 2.15 -2.56
N ILE A 65 -0.63 1.06 -2.13
CA ILE A 65 -1.03 -0.30 -2.49
C ILE A 65 -1.47 -1.04 -1.24
N ARG A 66 -2.69 -1.56 -1.25
CA ARG A 66 -3.17 -2.57 -0.30
C ARG A 66 -2.76 -3.93 -0.81
N PHE A 67 -1.93 -4.61 -0.05
CA PHE A 67 -1.35 -5.90 -0.43
C PHE A 67 -1.91 -7.04 0.42
N SER A 68 -1.83 -8.26 -0.10
CA SER A 68 -2.21 -9.47 0.63
C SER A 68 -1.41 -9.65 1.92
N PRO A 69 -1.95 -10.40 2.92
CA PRO A 69 -1.18 -10.82 4.09
C PRO A 69 0.08 -11.58 3.67
N TYR A 70 1.24 -11.14 4.14
CA TYR A 70 2.53 -11.71 3.77
C TYR A 70 3.44 -11.92 4.98
N MET A 71 3.81 -13.18 5.25
CA MET A 71 4.67 -13.58 6.37
C MET A 71 6.14 -13.18 6.21
N GLY A 72 6.61 -12.86 5.02
CA GLY A 72 8.00 -12.48 4.77
C GLY A 72 8.39 -11.05 5.19
N SER A 73 7.45 -10.26 5.73
CA SER A 73 7.71 -8.93 6.27
C SER A 73 7.86 -8.94 7.79
N LYS A 74 8.57 -7.95 8.36
CA LYS A 74 8.66 -7.80 9.82
C LYS A 74 7.28 -7.67 10.47
N ALA A 75 6.39 -6.88 9.89
CA ALA A 75 5.03 -6.70 10.40
C ALA A 75 4.21 -7.99 10.27
N GLY A 76 4.29 -8.67 9.13
CA GLY A 76 3.62 -9.95 8.91
C GLY A 76 4.09 -11.01 9.92
N ASN A 77 5.40 -11.18 10.08
CA ASN A 77 5.95 -12.15 11.04
C ASN A 77 5.58 -11.85 12.50
N ALA A 78 5.39 -10.58 12.84
CA ALA A 78 5.02 -10.19 14.21
C ALA A 78 3.52 -10.31 14.51
N THR A 79 2.66 -10.34 13.48
CA THR A 79 1.21 -10.17 13.67
C THR A 79 0.34 -11.25 13.03
N LEU A 80 0.86 -11.96 12.03
CA LEU A 80 0.13 -13.00 11.30
C LEU A 80 0.50 -14.40 11.81
N LYS A 81 -0.48 -15.28 11.79
CA LYS A 81 -0.27 -16.72 11.91
C LYS A 81 -0.37 -17.38 10.52
N ILE A 82 0.22 -18.55 10.38
CA ILE A 82 0.16 -19.32 9.13
C ILE A 82 -1.30 -19.58 8.72
N GLU A 83 -2.16 -19.87 9.72
CA GLU A 83 -3.59 -20.11 9.51
C GLU A 83 -4.32 -18.87 8.96
N ASP A 84 -3.92 -17.67 9.38
CA ASP A 84 -4.50 -16.41 8.91
C ASP A 84 -4.18 -16.19 7.42
N VAL A 85 -2.93 -16.45 7.02
CA VAL A 85 -2.51 -16.36 5.63
C VAL A 85 -3.20 -17.42 4.77
N ALA A 86 -3.32 -18.64 5.26
CA ALA A 86 -4.03 -19.71 4.57
C ALA A 86 -5.53 -19.42 4.41
N THR A 87 -6.16 -18.84 5.42
CA THR A 87 -7.57 -18.42 5.38
C THR A 87 -7.76 -17.29 4.36
N SER A 88 -6.92 -16.26 4.41
CA SER A 88 -6.95 -15.19 3.41
C SER A 88 -6.78 -15.72 1.98
N ASN A 89 -5.86 -16.66 1.78
CA ASN A 89 -5.63 -17.28 0.48
C ASN A 89 -6.86 -18.02 -0.05
N LYS A 90 -7.60 -18.71 0.80
CA LYS A 90 -8.84 -19.40 0.43
C LYS A 90 -9.99 -18.43 0.14
N MET A 91 -10.04 -17.31 0.86
CA MET A 91 -11.07 -16.28 0.67
C MET A 91 -10.84 -15.46 -0.61
N SER A 92 -9.61 -15.26 -1.02
CA SER A 92 -9.26 -14.47 -2.19
C SER A 92 -9.58 -15.24 -3.48
N PRO A 93 -10.37 -14.68 -4.41
CA PRO A 93 -10.73 -15.34 -5.67
C PRO A 93 -9.54 -15.87 -6.49
N LEU A 94 -8.42 -15.16 -6.47
CA LEU A 94 -7.18 -15.55 -7.18
C LEU A 94 -6.10 -16.10 -6.22
N GLY A 95 -6.44 -16.33 -4.94
CA GLY A 95 -5.46 -16.55 -3.90
C GLY A 95 -4.75 -15.26 -3.45
N ASN A 96 -3.86 -15.37 -2.47
CA ASN A 96 -3.06 -14.21 -2.06
C ASN A 96 -2.08 -13.81 -3.16
N ALA A 97 -1.97 -12.50 -3.40
CA ALA A 97 -0.96 -11.95 -4.29
C ALA A 97 0.46 -12.20 -3.71
N LEU A 98 1.39 -12.45 -4.59
CA LEU A 98 2.80 -12.69 -4.28
C LEU A 98 3.62 -11.40 -4.36
N PRO A 99 4.82 -11.34 -3.77
CA PRO A 99 5.69 -10.17 -3.89
C PRO A 99 6.00 -9.73 -5.33
N VAL A 100 6.01 -10.66 -6.28
CA VAL A 100 6.21 -10.35 -7.69
C VAL A 100 5.02 -9.55 -8.26
N ASP A 101 3.80 -9.85 -7.85
CA ASP A 101 2.60 -9.12 -8.29
C ASP A 101 2.63 -7.67 -7.76
N LEU A 102 3.07 -7.51 -6.51
CA LEU A 102 3.31 -6.20 -5.92
C LEU A 102 4.38 -5.42 -6.69
N ALA A 103 5.49 -6.08 -7.07
CA ALA A 103 6.55 -5.45 -7.83
C ALA A 103 6.07 -4.96 -9.20
N TYR A 104 5.26 -5.71 -9.93
CA TYR A 104 4.66 -5.28 -11.19
C TYR A 104 3.83 -4.01 -11.02
N GLU A 105 2.97 -3.92 -10.00
CA GLU A 105 2.17 -2.72 -9.76
C GLU A 105 3.03 -1.52 -9.36
N ILE A 106 4.05 -1.72 -8.52
CA ILE A 106 5.01 -0.66 -8.18
C ILE A 106 5.72 -0.14 -9.44
N CYS A 107 6.22 -1.03 -10.29
CA CYS A 107 6.84 -0.64 -11.56
C CYS A 107 5.86 0.12 -12.46
N HIS A 108 4.59 -0.28 -12.51
CA HIS A 108 3.57 0.43 -13.26
C HIS A 108 3.35 1.86 -12.73
N LEU A 109 3.22 2.04 -11.42
CA LEU A 109 3.04 3.35 -10.79
C LEU A 109 4.28 4.25 -10.93
N PHE A 110 5.46 3.66 -11.04
CA PHE A 110 6.74 4.39 -11.09
C PHE A 110 7.14 4.79 -12.51
N ARG A 111 6.40 4.41 -13.54
CA ARG A 111 6.68 4.86 -14.92
C ARG A 111 6.68 6.39 -14.99
N PRO A 112 7.66 7.00 -15.65
CA PRO A 112 7.73 8.46 -15.78
C PRO A 112 6.47 9.10 -16.40
N GLU A 113 5.82 8.37 -17.32
CA GLU A 113 4.63 8.81 -18.03
C GLU A 113 3.35 8.69 -17.22
N SER A 114 3.39 8.02 -16.05
CA SER A 114 2.21 7.81 -15.22
C SER A 114 1.68 9.13 -14.69
N ARG A 115 0.37 9.34 -14.79
CA ARG A 115 -0.35 10.47 -14.19
C ARG A 115 -1.22 10.02 -13.02
N ILE A 116 -0.91 8.84 -12.43
CA ILE A 116 -1.63 8.27 -11.29
C ILE A 116 -1.02 8.82 -10.01
N THR A 117 -1.83 9.54 -9.22
CA THR A 117 -1.45 10.05 -7.89
C THR A 117 -2.69 10.10 -6.98
N GLY A 118 -2.51 9.93 -5.68
CA GLY A 118 -3.60 9.88 -4.70
C GLY A 118 -4.44 8.61 -4.75
N GLU A 119 -4.01 7.58 -5.47
CA GLU A 119 -4.77 6.35 -5.69
C GLU A 119 -4.48 5.32 -4.59
N ILE A 120 -5.52 4.58 -4.19
CA ILE A 120 -5.40 3.39 -3.33
C ILE A 120 -5.69 2.17 -4.19
N ARG A 121 -4.66 1.44 -4.54
CA ARG A 121 -4.72 0.26 -5.42
C ARG A 121 -4.77 -1.02 -4.60
N HIS A 122 -5.48 -2.02 -5.11
CA HIS A 122 -5.54 -3.35 -4.50
C HIS A 122 -4.71 -4.34 -5.32
N VAL A 123 -3.74 -4.98 -4.66
CA VAL A 123 -2.97 -6.12 -5.16
C VAL A 123 -3.11 -7.23 -4.11
N ASP A 124 -4.28 -7.88 -4.09
CA ASP A 124 -4.70 -8.76 -2.99
C ASP A 124 -5.48 -10.00 -3.47
N GLY A 125 -5.37 -10.34 -4.75
CA GLY A 125 -6.07 -11.49 -5.32
C GLY A 125 -7.60 -11.39 -5.28
N GLY A 126 -8.16 -10.19 -5.08
CA GLY A 126 -9.59 -9.96 -4.96
C GLY A 126 -10.13 -10.11 -3.53
N TYR A 127 -9.26 -10.21 -2.52
CA TYR A 127 -9.71 -10.27 -1.12
C TYR A 127 -10.59 -9.07 -0.72
N ASN A 128 -10.32 -7.90 -1.28
CA ASN A 128 -11.04 -6.65 -0.97
C ASN A 128 -12.54 -6.68 -1.30
N ILE A 129 -12.97 -7.52 -2.24
CA ILE A 129 -14.39 -7.66 -2.64
C ILE A 129 -15.13 -8.70 -1.80
N MET A 130 -14.42 -9.46 -0.98
CA MET A 130 -15.04 -10.44 -0.08
C MET A 130 -15.62 -9.75 1.14
N GLY A 131 -16.80 -10.21 1.55
CA GLY A 131 -17.55 -9.67 2.71
C GLY A 131 -17.03 -10.12 4.06
#